data_04013d5e8e7c189729a223928404e2bd
#
_entry.id   04013d5e8e7c189729a223928404e2bd
#
_cell.length_a   1.000
_cell.length_b   1.000
_cell.length_c   1.000
_cell.angle_alpha   90.00
_cell.angle_beta   90.00
_cell.angle_gamma   90.00
#
_symmetry.space_group_name_H-M   'P 1'
#
loop_
_entity.id
_entity.type
_entity.pdbx_description
1 polymer ?
#
loop_
_entity_poly.entity_id
_entity_poly.type
_entity_poly.pdbx_seq_one_letter_code
_entity_poly.pdbx_strand_id
1 'polypeptide(L)'
;MAPGCPAVLCVQQRDSEEIRRVLAALQAPLRECADGHAAIETARAGPLTCAIVPLLMPDMGASALIDALHAVAPGLAVFVTLDNPAVSEAVSVMRSGAHAVIDNSIISTGLMVHLAPLLRGR
;
A
#
# COMPACT_ATOMS: atom_id res chain seq x y z
N MET A 1 -8.66 -10.99 -19.71
CA MET A 1 -7.77 -10.11 -18.96
C MET A 1 -6.33 -10.31 -19.40
N ALA A 2 -5.61 -9.23 -19.59
CA ALA A 2 -4.23 -9.33 -20.04
C ALA A 2 -3.36 -9.95 -18.94
N PRO A 3 -2.52 -10.94 -19.27
CA PRO A 3 -1.56 -11.45 -18.32
C PRO A 3 -0.64 -10.33 -17.85
N GLY A 4 -0.32 -10.33 -16.59
CA GLY A 4 0.57 -9.31 -16.03
C GLY A 4 -0.10 -7.99 -15.71
N CYS A 5 -1.44 -7.94 -15.68
CA CYS A 5 -2.13 -6.76 -15.21
C CYS A 5 -1.72 -6.52 -13.76
N PRO A 6 -1.07 -5.38 -13.43
CA PRO A 6 -0.55 -5.19 -12.09
C PRO A 6 -1.69 -5.04 -11.07
N ALA A 7 -1.48 -5.60 -9.90
CA ALA A 7 -2.43 -5.55 -8.81
C ALA A 7 -2.00 -4.54 -7.77
N VAL A 8 -2.94 -4.16 -6.91
CA VAL A 8 -2.65 -3.37 -5.72
C VAL A 8 -2.43 -4.35 -4.58
N LEU A 9 -1.30 -4.23 -3.91
CA LEU A 9 -1.00 -5.04 -2.73
C LEU A 9 -1.58 -4.35 -1.51
N CYS A 10 -2.26 -5.09 -0.65
CA CYS A 10 -2.77 -4.54 0.60
C CYS A 10 -2.43 -5.49 1.74
N VAL A 11 -1.70 -5.01 2.74
CA VAL A 11 -1.46 -5.77 3.96
C VAL A 11 -2.69 -5.60 4.85
N GLN A 12 -3.17 -6.71 5.40
CA GLN A 12 -4.37 -6.74 6.22
C GLN A 12 -4.27 -5.73 7.38
N GLN A 13 -5.35 -4.99 7.58
CA GLN A 13 -5.39 -3.95 8.59
C GLN A 13 -6.85 -3.67 8.96
N ARG A 14 -7.08 -2.79 9.94
CA ARG A 14 -8.41 -2.50 10.43
C ARG A 14 -9.36 -2.04 9.33
N ASP A 15 -8.88 -1.23 8.39
CA ASP A 15 -9.71 -0.66 7.35
C ASP A 15 -9.69 -1.45 6.04
N SER A 16 -9.33 -2.74 6.11
CA SER A 16 -9.23 -3.57 4.90
C SER A 16 -10.52 -3.62 4.10
N GLU A 17 -11.67 -3.66 4.77
CA GLU A 17 -12.94 -3.71 4.08
C GLU A 17 -13.20 -2.45 3.28
N GLU A 18 -12.90 -1.30 3.87
CA GLU A 18 -13.05 -0.02 3.19
C GLU A 18 -12.11 0.07 1.98
N ILE A 19 -10.89 -0.41 2.16
CA ILE A 19 -9.90 -0.45 1.07
C ILE A 19 -10.42 -1.33 -0.07
N ARG A 20 -11.00 -2.47 0.24
CA ARG A 20 -11.58 -3.34 -0.80
C ARG A 20 -12.66 -2.63 -1.60
N ARG A 21 -13.51 -1.85 -0.91
CA ARG A 21 -14.57 -1.10 -1.59
C ARG A 21 -14.01 -0.07 -2.55
N VAL A 22 -12.99 0.66 -2.13
CA VAL A 22 -12.36 1.66 -2.98
C VAL A 22 -11.75 1.02 -4.21
N LEU A 23 -11.02 -0.08 -4.02
CA LEU A 23 -10.37 -0.76 -5.12
C LEU A 23 -11.37 -1.39 -6.08
N ALA A 24 -12.48 -1.90 -5.55
CA ALA A 24 -13.55 -2.41 -6.39
C ALA A 24 -14.16 -1.30 -7.25
N ALA A 25 -14.38 -0.13 -6.66
CA ALA A 25 -14.90 1.02 -7.39
C ALA A 25 -13.93 1.47 -8.49
N LEU A 26 -12.64 1.33 -8.26
CA LEU A 26 -11.61 1.68 -9.24
C LEU A 26 -11.32 0.54 -10.21
N GLN A 27 -11.97 -0.60 -10.03
CA GLN A 27 -11.77 -1.80 -10.85
C GLN A 27 -10.31 -2.25 -10.85
N ALA A 28 -9.67 -2.12 -9.70
CA ALA A 28 -8.26 -2.50 -9.53
C ALA A 28 -8.16 -3.90 -8.94
N PRO A 29 -7.33 -4.77 -9.53
CA PRO A 29 -7.07 -6.09 -8.93
C PRO A 29 -6.42 -5.89 -7.57
N LEU A 30 -6.81 -6.72 -6.61
CA LEU A 30 -6.32 -6.62 -5.24
C LEU A 30 -5.65 -7.92 -4.81
N ARG A 31 -4.49 -7.80 -4.19
CA ARG A 31 -3.83 -8.93 -3.53
C ARG A 31 -3.68 -8.60 -2.06
N GLU A 32 -4.36 -9.35 -1.21
CA GLU A 32 -4.30 -9.14 0.23
C GLU A 32 -3.27 -10.07 0.86
N CYS A 33 -2.52 -9.54 1.81
CA CYS A 33 -1.48 -10.26 2.53
C CYS A 33 -1.69 -10.11 4.02
N ALA A 34 -1.31 -11.12 4.79
CA ALA A 34 -1.51 -11.11 6.24
C ALA A 34 -0.47 -10.28 6.98
N ASP A 35 0.75 -10.19 6.43
CA ASP A 35 1.85 -9.52 7.10
C ASP A 35 2.90 -9.04 6.10
N GLY A 36 4.01 -8.50 6.63
CA GLY A 36 5.07 -7.97 5.79
C GLY A 36 5.79 -9.02 4.97
N HIS A 37 6.04 -10.19 5.54
CA HIS A 37 6.71 -11.26 4.79
C HIS A 37 5.88 -11.70 3.60
N ALA A 38 4.57 -11.87 3.79
CA ALA A 38 3.68 -12.23 2.70
C ALA A 38 3.66 -11.15 1.63
N ALA A 39 3.73 -9.89 2.03
CA ALA A 39 3.79 -8.77 1.08
C ALA A 39 5.05 -8.83 0.22
N ILE A 40 6.20 -9.11 0.82
CA ILE A 40 7.46 -9.22 0.09
C ILE A 40 7.40 -10.36 -0.92
N GLU A 41 6.86 -11.51 -0.51
CA GLU A 41 6.72 -12.65 -1.41
C GLU A 41 5.77 -12.35 -2.57
N THR A 42 4.69 -11.64 -2.28
CA THR A 42 3.75 -11.23 -3.32
C THR A 42 4.42 -10.29 -4.33
N ALA A 43 5.24 -9.36 -3.84
CA ALA A 43 5.95 -8.43 -4.71
C ALA A 43 6.95 -9.15 -5.61
N ARG A 44 7.57 -10.21 -5.10
CA ARG A 44 8.50 -11.02 -5.91
C ARG A 44 7.78 -11.81 -6.98
N ALA A 45 6.54 -12.20 -6.70
CA ALA A 45 5.81 -13.11 -7.58
C ALA A 45 5.26 -12.45 -8.84
N GLY A 46 5.08 -11.12 -8.84
CA GLY A 46 4.55 -10.48 -10.03
C GLY A 46 4.46 -8.96 -9.89
N PRO A 47 4.05 -8.29 -10.97
CA PRO A 47 4.00 -6.82 -10.99
C PRO A 47 2.91 -6.27 -10.08
N LEU A 48 3.21 -5.12 -9.46
CA LEU A 48 2.26 -4.40 -8.61
C LEU A 48 2.18 -2.95 -9.05
N THR A 49 1.00 -2.37 -8.95
CA THR A 49 0.80 -0.94 -9.19
C THR A 49 1.30 -0.13 -8.00
N CYS A 50 0.91 -0.56 -6.82
CA CYS A 50 1.29 0.10 -5.57
C CYS A 50 1.01 -0.84 -4.41
N ALA A 51 1.42 -0.43 -3.22
CA ALA A 51 1.17 -1.19 -1.99
C ALA A 51 0.51 -0.28 -0.96
N ILE A 52 -0.43 -0.81 -0.20
CA ILE A 52 -1.09 -0.12 0.90
C ILE A 52 -0.76 -0.90 2.16
N VAL A 53 -0.03 -0.28 3.08
CA VAL A 53 0.45 -0.97 4.28
C VAL A 53 0.11 -0.17 5.53
N PRO A 54 -0.17 -0.84 6.66
CA PRO A 54 -0.35 -0.14 7.93
C PRO A 54 0.99 0.24 8.52
N LEU A 55 0.98 1.13 9.50
CA LEU A 55 2.21 1.56 10.15
C LEU A 55 2.92 0.40 10.84
N LEU A 56 2.16 -0.49 11.47
CA LEU A 56 2.70 -1.64 12.18
C LEU A 56 2.02 -2.93 11.71
N MET A 57 2.82 -3.97 11.56
CA MET A 57 2.35 -5.31 11.22
C MET A 57 2.85 -6.29 12.29
N PRO A 58 2.28 -7.49 12.35
CA PRO A 58 2.71 -8.46 13.38
C PRO A 58 4.20 -8.79 13.33
N ASP A 59 4.81 -8.75 12.15
CA ASP A 59 6.20 -9.18 11.96
C ASP A 59 7.18 -8.04 11.69
N MET A 60 6.71 -6.83 11.37
CA MET A 60 7.61 -5.72 11.08
C MET A 60 6.85 -4.39 11.04
N GLY A 61 7.58 -3.29 11.01
CA GLY A 61 7.02 -1.98 10.83
C GLY A 61 7.01 -1.56 9.37
N ALA A 62 6.31 -0.48 9.06
CA ALA A 62 6.18 0.00 7.68
C ALA A 62 7.52 0.36 7.06
N SER A 63 8.41 1.00 7.82
CA SER A 63 9.72 1.41 7.28
C SER A 63 10.53 0.22 6.81
N ALA A 64 10.55 -0.86 7.60
CA ALA A 64 11.28 -2.07 7.22
C ALA A 64 10.67 -2.70 5.97
N LEU A 65 9.34 -2.71 5.88
CA LEU A 65 8.67 -3.27 4.71
C LEU A 65 8.93 -2.42 3.47
N ILE A 66 8.93 -1.10 3.59
CA ILE A 66 9.22 -0.22 2.46
C ILE A 66 10.60 -0.52 1.90
N ASP A 67 11.60 -0.63 2.77
CA ASP A 67 12.96 -0.96 2.33
C ASP A 67 12.99 -2.28 1.59
N ALA A 68 12.32 -3.30 2.13
CA ALA A 68 12.30 -4.61 1.51
C ALA A 68 11.57 -4.60 0.17
N LEU A 69 10.45 -3.89 0.09
CA LEU A 69 9.68 -3.80 -1.15
C LEU A 69 10.46 -3.05 -2.23
N HIS A 70 11.18 -2.00 -1.87
CA HIS A 70 11.98 -1.26 -2.83
C HIS A 70 13.21 -2.05 -3.30
N ALA A 71 13.69 -2.98 -2.49
CA ALA A 71 14.75 -3.88 -2.93
C ALA A 71 14.26 -4.84 -4.01
N VAL A 72 12.99 -5.23 -3.95
CA VAL A 72 12.38 -6.15 -4.92
C VAL A 72 11.78 -5.38 -6.09
N ALA A 73 11.17 -4.22 -5.83
CA ALA A 73 10.48 -3.42 -6.84
C ALA A 73 10.80 -1.93 -6.61
N PRO A 74 11.93 -1.43 -7.13
CA PRO A 74 12.42 -0.08 -6.80
C PRO A 74 11.47 1.07 -7.11
N GLY A 75 10.60 0.92 -8.08
CA GLY A 75 9.67 1.99 -8.46
C GLY A 75 8.30 1.88 -7.82
N LEU A 76 8.12 0.95 -6.89
CA LEU A 76 6.80 0.70 -6.32
C LEU A 76 6.37 1.84 -5.39
N ALA A 77 5.18 2.39 -5.64
CA ALA A 77 4.60 3.40 -4.75
C ALA A 77 4.00 2.70 -3.54
N VAL A 78 4.39 3.12 -2.34
CA VAL A 78 3.90 2.55 -1.09
C VAL A 78 3.13 3.61 -0.32
N PHE A 79 1.88 3.32 -0.01
CA PHE A 79 1.02 4.20 0.79
C PHE A 79 0.90 3.61 2.18
N VAL A 80 1.23 4.40 3.20
CA VAL A 80 1.15 3.95 4.58
C VAL A 80 -0.09 4.55 5.23
N THR A 81 -0.90 3.71 5.87
CA THR A 81 -2.11 4.14 6.57
C THR A 81 -1.86 4.12 8.06
N LEU A 82 -2.34 5.11 8.76
CA LEU A 82 -2.22 5.17 10.21
C LEU A 82 -3.32 6.04 10.83
N ASP A 83 -3.56 5.82 12.13
CA ASP A 83 -4.54 6.59 12.90
C ASP A 83 -3.86 7.78 13.54
N ASN A 84 -4.47 8.97 13.41
CA ASN A 84 -4.00 10.19 14.08
C ASN A 84 -2.47 10.31 14.05
N PRO A 85 -1.87 10.40 12.85
CA PRO A 85 -0.42 10.38 12.75
C PRO A 85 0.23 11.57 13.44
N ALA A 86 1.22 11.28 14.27
CA ALA A 86 2.11 12.32 14.77
C ALA A 86 2.98 12.77 13.59
N VAL A 87 3.35 14.04 13.58
CA VAL A 87 4.19 14.57 12.51
C VAL A 87 5.48 13.77 12.38
N SER A 88 6.08 13.42 13.53
CA SER A 88 7.33 12.66 13.52
C SER A 88 7.18 11.29 12.85
N GLU A 89 6.05 10.62 13.06
CA GLU A 89 5.79 9.32 12.44
C GLU A 89 5.64 9.46 10.94
N ALA A 90 4.88 10.45 10.50
CA ALA A 90 4.67 10.70 9.08
C ALA A 90 5.99 11.03 8.39
N VAL A 91 6.81 11.87 9.00
CA VAL A 91 8.11 12.24 8.45
C VAL A 91 9.03 11.04 8.35
N SER A 92 9.06 10.21 9.40
CA SER A 92 9.91 9.02 9.42
C SER A 92 9.54 8.06 8.30
N VAL A 93 8.25 7.82 8.12
CA VAL A 93 7.75 6.93 7.06
C VAL A 93 8.07 7.48 5.68
N MET A 94 7.87 8.78 5.48
CA MET A 94 8.20 9.41 4.19
C MET A 94 9.69 9.33 3.88
N ARG A 95 10.53 9.48 4.89
CA ARG A 95 11.98 9.33 4.72
C ARG A 95 12.39 7.92 4.33
N SER A 96 11.62 6.93 4.75
CA SER A 96 11.87 5.54 4.38
C SER A 96 11.51 5.25 2.93
N GLY A 97 10.80 6.18 2.26
CA GLY A 97 10.46 6.02 0.86
C GLY A 97 8.98 5.83 0.57
N ALA A 98 8.10 6.09 1.55
CA ALA A 98 6.67 6.03 1.30
C ALA A 98 6.28 7.09 0.29
N HIS A 99 5.36 6.75 -0.60
CA HIS A 99 4.83 7.71 -1.57
C HIS A 99 3.92 8.73 -0.88
N ALA A 100 3.11 8.26 0.06
CA ALA A 100 2.23 9.13 0.84
C ALA A 100 1.80 8.43 2.12
N VAL A 101 1.35 9.24 3.07
CA VAL A 101 0.76 8.76 4.31
C VAL A 101 -0.72 9.11 4.30
N ILE A 102 -1.57 8.15 4.60
CA ILE A 102 -3.02 8.32 4.56
C ILE A 102 -3.58 8.11 5.95
N ASP A 103 -4.32 9.11 6.44
CA ASP A 103 -5.00 9.02 7.73
C ASP A 103 -6.20 8.09 7.59
N ASN A 104 -6.32 7.10 8.49
CA ASN A 104 -7.42 6.14 8.45
C ASN A 104 -8.79 6.79 8.54
N SER A 105 -8.90 7.94 9.17
CA SER A 105 -10.19 8.64 9.28
C SER A 105 -10.74 9.10 7.93
N ILE A 106 -9.88 9.21 6.91
CA ILE A 106 -10.28 9.60 5.57
C ILE A 106 -9.78 8.60 4.53
N ILE A 107 -9.76 7.32 4.91
CA ILE A 107 -9.13 6.28 4.08
C ILE A 107 -9.72 6.23 2.66
N SER A 108 -11.04 6.29 2.52
CA SER A 108 -11.67 6.23 1.21
C SER A 108 -11.26 7.40 0.33
N THR A 109 -11.35 8.61 0.85
CA THR A 109 -10.98 9.82 0.11
C THR A 109 -9.49 9.82 -0.21
N GLY A 110 -8.66 9.48 0.78
CA GLY A 110 -7.22 9.45 0.59
C GLY A 110 -6.80 8.48 -0.49
N LEU A 111 -7.38 7.28 -0.48
CA LEU A 111 -7.07 6.28 -1.49
C LEU A 111 -7.53 6.73 -2.87
N MET A 112 -8.72 7.30 -2.99
CA MET A 112 -9.21 7.76 -4.29
C MET A 112 -8.29 8.85 -4.86
N VAL A 113 -7.89 9.80 -4.03
CA VAL A 113 -7.02 10.89 -4.46
C VAL A 113 -5.67 10.35 -4.95
N HIS A 114 -5.09 9.39 -4.24
CA HIS A 114 -3.76 8.88 -4.59
C HIS A 114 -3.76 7.79 -5.63
N LEU A 115 -4.76 6.89 -5.59
CA LEU A 115 -4.77 5.73 -6.46
C LEU A 115 -5.36 5.99 -7.84
N ALA A 116 -6.40 6.82 -7.92
CA ALA A 116 -7.04 7.05 -9.20
C ALA A 116 -6.07 7.55 -10.28
N PRO A 117 -5.18 8.52 -9.99
CA PRO A 117 -4.20 8.93 -11.00
C PRO A 117 -3.25 7.82 -11.41
N LEU A 118 -2.81 6.99 -10.46
CA LEU A 118 -1.90 5.89 -10.76
C LEU A 118 -2.55 4.87 -11.67
N LEU A 119 -3.81 4.55 -11.41
CA LEU A 119 -4.53 3.53 -12.19
C LEU A 119 -4.91 4.04 -13.56
N ARG A 120 -5.20 5.34 -13.69
CA ARG A 120 -5.54 5.94 -14.98
C ARG A 120 -4.33 6.19 -15.86
N GLY A 121 -3.17 6.32 -15.26
CA GLY A 121 -1.94 6.64 -15.98
C GLY A 121 -1.33 5.48 -16.73
N ARG A 122 -2.04 4.36 -16.86
CA ARG A 122 -1.52 3.13 -17.46
C ARG A 122 -2.04 2.83 -18.83
#